data_f70b93d9a5f6c6c92f406dbf7d4ff77f
#
_entry.id   f70b93d9a5f6c6c92f406dbf7d4ff77f
#
_cell.length_a   1.000
_cell.length_b   1.000
_cell.length_c   1.000
_cell.angle_alpha   90.00
_cell.angle_beta   90.00
_cell.angle_gamma   90.00
#
_symmetry.space_group_name_H-M   'P 1'
#
loop_
_entity.id
_entity.type
_entity.pdbx_description
1 polymer ?
#
loop_
_entity_poly.entity_id
_entity_poly.type
_entity_poly.pdbx_seq_one_letter_code
_entity_poly.pdbx_strand_id
1 'polypeptide(L)'
;MSINSAQSKTRLYTIWTCMKQRCLNPNAEGYKNYGGRGITVCPEWLYDFQAFEDWAYSHGYREYLTIDRIDNDKGYSPNNCRWATRLEQAHNRRPCVGKHRLYEINGIFKTSSEWATIAGISRKRFNKRWAAGK
;
A
#
# COMPACT_ATOMS: atom_id res chain seq x y z
N MET A 1 -13.51 -16.16 -20.95
CA MET A 1 -12.58 -15.83 -22.05
C MET A 1 -11.19 -16.26 -21.65
N SER A 2 -10.50 -17.01 -22.48
CA SER A 2 -9.14 -17.43 -22.16
C SER A 2 -8.15 -16.30 -22.46
N ILE A 3 -7.18 -16.16 -21.56
CA ILE A 3 -6.13 -15.17 -21.69
C ILE A 3 -4.97 -15.81 -22.43
N ASN A 4 -4.41 -15.14 -23.42
CA ASN A 4 -3.29 -15.68 -24.16
C ASN A 4 -1.99 -15.61 -23.32
N SER A 5 -0.95 -16.36 -23.75
CA SER A 5 0.31 -16.46 -23.01
C SER A 5 1.01 -15.12 -22.83
N ALA A 6 0.87 -14.21 -23.81
CA ALA A 6 1.50 -12.90 -23.72
C ALA A 6 0.88 -12.06 -22.61
N GLN A 7 -0.45 -12.09 -22.47
CA GLN A 7 -1.14 -11.35 -21.41
C GLN A 7 -0.77 -11.88 -20.03
N SER A 8 -0.71 -13.20 -19.87
CA SER A 8 -0.42 -13.81 -18.56
C SER A 8 1.01 -13.55 -18.07
N LYS A 9 1.90 -13.13 -18.98
CA LYS A 9 3.30 -12.82 -18.63
C LYS A 9 3.56 -11.34 -18.38
N THR A 10 2.55 -10.48 -18.55
CA THR A 10 2.75 -9.05 -18.34
C THR A 10 2.77 -8.71 -16.85
N ARG A 11 3.48 -7.63 -16.51
CA ARG A 11 3.48 -7.09 -15.14
C ARG A 11 2.06 -6.72 -14.71
N LEU A 12 1.30 -6.14 -15.63
CA LEU A 12 -0.08 -5.73 -15.34
C LEU A 12 -0.97 -6.92 -14.98
N TYR A 13 -0.80 -8.04 -15.67
CA TYR A 13 -1.52 -9.27 -15.33
C TYR A 13 -1.16 -9.75 -13.92
N THR A 14 0.12 -9.69 -13.57
CA THR A 14 0.59 -10.05 -12.23
C THR A 14 -0.04 -9.15 -11.16
N ILE A 15 -0.10 -7.84 -11.41
CA ILE A 15 -0.75 -6.89 -10.51
C ILE A 15 -2.22 -7.26 -10.29
N TRP A 16 -2.93 -7.56 -11.37
CA TRP A 16 -4.34 -7.96 -11.33
C TRP A 16 -4.54 -9.24 -10.52
N THR A 17 -3.70 -10.25 -10.78
CA THR A 17 -3.78 -11.53 -10.07
C THR A 17 -3.51 -11.35 -8.57
N CYS A 18 -2.47 -10.60 -8.21
CA CYS A 18 -2.14 -10.33 -6.82
C CYS A 18 -3.24 -9.54 -6.10
N MET A 19 -3.83 -8.58 -6.78
CA MET A 19 -4.96 -7.81 -6.23
C MET A 19 -6.12 -8.72 -5.87
N LYS A 20 -6.48 -9.65 -6.77
CA LYS A 20 -7.55 -10.60 -6.51
C LYS A 20 -7.21 -11.57 -5.36
N GLN A 21 -5.97 -12.03 -5.32
CA GLN A 21 -5.53 -12.94 -4.25
C GLN A 21 -5.65 -12.29 -2.88
N ARG A 22 -5.21 -11.05 -2.74
CA ARG A 22 -5.29 -10.34 -1.46
C ARG A 22 -6.72 -10.18 -0.98
N CYS A 23 -7.68 -10.06 -1.88
CA CYS A 23 -9.08 -9.82 -1.53
C CYS A 23 -9.89 -11.10 -1.36
N LEU A 24 -9.51 -12.19 -2.01
CA LEU A 24 -10.33 -13.38 -2.10
C LEU A 24 -9.72 -14.62 -1.47
N ASN A 25 -8.40 -14.73 -1.38
CA ASN A 25 -7.74 -15.93 -0.90
C ASN A 25 -7.32 -15.78 0.57
N PRO A 26 -7.98 -16.48 1.51
CA PRO A 26 -7.64 -16.40 2.94
C PRO A 26 -6.20 -16.80 3.26
N ASN A 27 -5.56 -17.55 2.37
CA ASN A 27 -4.18 -17.98 2.54
C ASN A 27 -3.16 -16.99 1.97
N ALA A 28 -3.63 -15.93 1.30
CA ALA A 28 -2.73 -14.92 0.76
C ALA A 28 -2.12 -14.09 1.88
N GLU A 29 -0.86 -13.72 1.71
CA GLU A 29 -0.08 -13.01 2.74
C GLU A 29 -0.75 -11.73 3.23
N GLY A 30 -1.35 -10.94 2.35
CA GLY A 30 -1.99 -9.69 2.73
C GLY A 30 -3.47 -9.79 3.05
N TYR A 31 -4.05 -10.96 3.04
CA TYR A 31 -5.52 -11.13 3.13
C TYR A 31 -6.13 -10.40 4.33
N LYS A 32 -5.52 -10.48 5.49
CA LYS A 32 -6.07 -9.86 6.71
C LYS A 32 -6.22 -8.34 6.60
N ASN A 33 -5.44 -7.71 5.72
CA ASN A 33 -5.48 -6.27 5.50
C ASN A 33 -6.37 -5.87 4.32
N TYR A 34 -6.87 -6.82 3.57
CA TYR A 34 -7.70 -6.61 2.38
C TYR A 34 -9.01 -7.38 2.49
N GLY A 35 -9.05 -8.62 2.03
CA GLY A 35 -10.26 -9.42 2.08
C GLY A 35 -10.80 -9.61 3.50
N GLY A 36 -9.92 -9.81 4.45
CA GLY A 36 -10.29 -9.96 5.87
C GLY A 36 -10.90 -8.71 6.48
N ARG A 37 -10.70 -7.54 5.84
CA ARG A 37 -11.33 -6.27 6.24
C ARG A 37 -12.60 -5.96 5.43
N GLY A 38 -12.97 -6.82 4.49
CA GLY A 38 -14.08 -6.54 3.59
C GLY A 38 -13.69 -5.81 2.32
N ILE A 39 -12.40 -5.68 2.05
CA ILE A 39 -11.92 -5.06 0.81
C ILE A 39 -12.12 -6.05 -0.33
N THR A 40 -12.75 -5.61 -1.41
CA THR A 40 -13.05 -6.45 -2.57
C THR A 40 -12.58 -5.80 -3.87
N VAL A 41 -12.67 -6.57 -4.95
CA VAL A 41 -12.42 -6.08 -6.32
C VAL A 41 -13.78 -5.93 -6.98
N CYS A 42 -14.02 -4.85 -7.71
CA CYS A 42 -15.29 -4.64 -8.40
C CYS A 42 -15.53 -5.76 -9.42
N PRO A 43 -16.81 -6.13 -9.66
CA PRO A 43 -17.13 -7.21 -10.60
C PRO A 43 -16.55 -7.01 -12.00
N GLU A 44 -16.47 -5.77 -12.46
CA GLU A 44 -15.91 -5.44 -13.78
C GLU A 44 -14.47 -5.91 -13.94
N TRP A 45 -13.68 -5.81 -12.89
CA TRP A 45 -12.29 -6.24 -12.89
C TRP A 45 -12.11 -7.66 -12.41
N LEU A 46 -13.00 -8.13 -11.55
CA LEU A 46 -12.87 -9.45 -10.93
C LEU A 46 -12.91 -10.57 -11.96
N TYR A 47 -13.75 -10.43 -12.95
CA TYR A 47 -14.00 -11.47 -13.95
C TYR A 47 -13.41 -11.16 -15.32
N ASP A 48 -12.83 -9.97 -15.52
CA ASP A 48 -12.35 -9.56 -16.84
C ASP A 48 -11.04 -8.76 -16.72
N PHE A 49 -9.94 -9.44 -17.02
CA PHE A 49 -8.64 -8.79 -17.04
C PHE A 49 -8.58 -7.68 -18.10
N GLN A 50 -9.25 -7.87 -19.23
CA GLN A 50 -9.24 -6.87 -20.30
C GLN A 50 -9.82 -5.52 -19.82
N ALA A 51 -10.87 -5.56 -19.03
CA ALA A 51 -11.45 -4.34 -18.48
C ALA A 51 -10.45 -3.63 -17.55
N PHE A 52 -9.71 -4.38 -16.74
CA PHE A 52 -8.67 -3.82 -15.89
C PHE A 52 -7.53 -3.23 -16.73
N GLU A 53 -7.08 -3.96 -17.75
CA GLU A 53 -6.00 -3.51 -18.62
C GLU A 53 -6.38 -2.22 -19.35
N ASP A 54 -7.58 -2.16 -19.90
CA ASP A 54 -8.07 -0.96 -20.60
C ASP A 54 -8.10 0.25 -19.68
N TRP A 55 -8.59 0.07 -18.47
CA TRP A 55 -8.59 1.13 -17.46
C TRP A 55 -7.16 1.58 -17.14
N ALA A 56 -6.26 0.63 -16.97
CA ALA A 56 -4.87 0.91 -16.60
C ALA A 56 -4.20 1.82 -17.62
N TYR A 57 -4.29 1.45 -18.90
CA TYR A 57 -3.66 2.23 -19.95
C TYR A 57 -4.33 3.59 -20.18
N SER A 58 -5.63 3.68 -19.99
CA SER A 58 -6.33 4.96 -20.10
C SER A 58 -6.07 5.90 -18.94
N HIS A 59 -5.53 5.38 -17.82
CA HIS A 59 -5.23 6.16 -16.63
C HIS A 59 -3.73 6.31 -16.35
N GLY A 60 -2.90 6.15 -17.37
CA GLY A 60 -1.48 6.48 -17.29
C GLY A 60 -0.59 5.42 -16.66
N TYR A 61 -0.95 4.14 -16.78
CA TYR A 61 -0.10 3.06 -16.28
C TYR A 61 1.32 3.14 -16.87
N ARG A 62 2.32 2.89 -16.02
CA ARG A 62 3.73 2.76 -16.41
C ARG A 62 4.37 1.62 -15.61
N GLU A 63 5.46 1.06 -16.14
CA GLU A 63 6.13 -0.10 -15.53
C GLU A 63 6.65 0.16 -14.11
N TYR A 64 6.90 1.40 -13.75
CA TYR A 64 7.39 1.76 -12.42
C TYR A 64 6.30 2.16 -11.45
N LEU A 65 5.05 2.20 -11.90
CA LEU A 65 3.92 2.58 -11.04
C LEU A 65 3.27 1.36 -10.41
N THR A 66 2.61 1.58 -9.28
CA THR A 66 1.84 0.56 -8.58
C THR A 66 0.40 1.03 -8.43
N ILE A 67 -0.52 0.07 -8.31
CA ILE A 67 -1.92 0.41 -8.08
C ILE A 67 -2.12 0.83 -6.63
N ASP A 68 -2.84 1.93 -6.43
CA ASP A 68 -3.09 2.52 -5.13
C ASP A 68 -4.58 2.84 -4.99
N ARG A 69 -5.17 2.50 -3.85
CA ARG A 69 -6.56 2.86 -3.56
C ARG A 69 -6.60 4.26 -2.98
N ILE A 70 -7.44 5.10 -3.53
CA ILE A 70 -7.59 6.49 -3.08
C ILE A 70 -8.13 6.52 -1.65
N ASP A 71 -9.16 5.72 -1.38
CA ASP A 71 -9.70 5.52 -0.04
C ASP A 71 -9.32 4.11 0.43
N ASN A 72 -8.47 4.01 1.44
CA ASN A 72 -7.96 2.74 1.95
C ASN A 72 -9.03 1.85 2.58
N ASP A 73 -10.20 2.39 2.89
CA ASP A 73 -11.30 1.65 3.48
C ASP A 73 -12.28 1.12 2.44
N LYS A 74 -12.08 1.47 1.17
CA LYS A 74 -12.89 0.99 0.05
C LYS A 74 -12.11 0.02 -0.82
N GLY A 75 -12.82 -0.76 -1.63
CA GLY A 75 -12.22 -1.77 -2.47
C GLY A 75 -11.60 -1.24 -3.75
N TYR A 76 -11.15 -2.15 -4.57
CA TYR A 76 -10.55 -1.84 -5.88
C TYR A 76 -11.65 -1.62 -6.91
N SER A 77 -11.68 -0.43 -7.49
CA SER A 77 -12.62 -0.07 -8.56
C SER A 77 -12.03 1.08 -9.36
N PRO A 78 -12.55 1.32 -10.59
CA PRO A 78 -12.06 2.44 -11.40
C PRO A 78 -12.16 3.79 -10.70
N ASN A 79 -13.15 3.97 -9.84
CA ASN A 79 -13.38 5.24 -9.14
C ASN A 79 -12.54 5.40 -7.88
N ASN A 80 -11.93 4.33 -7.40
CA ASN A 80 -11.19 4.35 -6.14
C ASN A 80 -9.71 3.99 -6.30
N CYS A 81 -9.23 3.84 -7.52
CA CYS A 81 -7.84 3.46 -7.77
C CYS A 81 -7.11 4.46 -8.64
N ARG A 82 -5.81 4.52 -8.47
CA ARG A 82 -4.92 5.34 -9.29
C ARG A 82 -3.58 4.62 -9.42
N TRP A 83 -2.76 5.11 -10.35
CA TRP A 83 -1.38 4.64 -10.47
C TRP A 83 -0.48 5.63 -9.73
N ALA A 84 0.36 5.11 -8.86
CA ALA A 84 1.18 5.93 -7.99
C ALA A 84 2.59 5.38 -7.88
N THR A 85 3.55 6.26 -7.58
CA THR A 85 4.91 5.85 -7.27
C THR A 85 4.94 5.24 -5.87
N ARG A 86 6.03 4.55 -5.54
CA ARG A 86 6.20 4.00 -4.20
C ARG A 86 6.16 5.07 -3.13
N LEU A 87 6.71 6.23 -3.43
CA LEU A 87 6.71 7.36 -2.49
C LEU A 87 5.29 7.88 -2.24
N GLU A 88 4.52 8.07 -3.31
CA GLU A 88 3.13 8.50 -3.19
C GLU A 88 2.29 7.49 -2.39
N GLN A 89 2.51 6.20 -2.65
CA GLN A 89 1.81 5.14 -1.94
C GLN A 89 2.16 5.12 -0.45
N ALA A 90 3.41 5.37 -0.12
CA ALA A 90 3.86 5.45 1.27
C ALA A 90 3.16 6.59 2.02
N HIS A 91 2.96 7.73 1.37
CA HIS A 91 2.26 8.87 1.97
C HIS A 91 0.77 8.61 2.17
N ASN A 92 0.16 7.75 1.35
CA ASN A 92 -1.26 7.45 1.42
C ASN A 92 -1.56 6.24 2.33
N ARG A 93 -0.54 5.67 2.94
CA ARG A 93 -0.70 4.51 3.82
C ARG A 93 -1.37 4.91 5.12
N ARG A 94 -2.20 4.01 5.68
CA ARG A 94 -2.79 4.22 7.00
C ARG A 94 -1.67 4.37 8.05
N PRO A 95 -1.86 5.21 9.08
CA PRO A 95 -0.90 5.27 10.18
C PRO A 95 -0.71 3.90 10.82
N CYS A 96 0.54 3.55 11.09
CA CYS A 96 0.87 2.28 11.74
C CYS A 96 0.78 2.47 13.25
N VAL A 97 -0.44 2.38 13.77
CA VAL A 97 -0.68 2.53 15.20
C VAL A 97 0.09 1.47 15.97
N GLY A 98 0.88 1.89 16.95
CA GLY A 98 1.67 1.00 17.78
C GLY A 98 3.06 0.69 17.26
N LYS A 99 3.34 0.96 15.99
CA LYS A 99 4.68 0.74 15.41
C LYS A 99 5.58 1.96 15.51
N HIS A 100 4.99 3.15 15.45
CA HIS A 100 5.74 4.40 15.51
C HIS A 100 5.22 5.23 16.67
N ARG A 101 5.91 5.13 17.78
CA ARG A 101 5.62 5.96 18.94
C ARG A 101 6.11 7.37 18.65
N LEU A 102 5.29 8.36 18.96
CA LEU A 102 5.69 9.76 18.89
C LEU A 102 6.25 10.22 20.21
N TYR A 103 7.32 10.99 20.16
CA TYR A 103 7.98 11.55 21.34
C TYR A 103 7.82 13.07 21.33
N GLU A 104 7.31 13.63 22.40
CA GLU A 104 7.11 15.07 22.51
C GLU A 104 8.30 15.74 23.15
N ILE A 105 8.84 16.76 22.47
CA ILE A 105 9.88 17.63 23.00
C ILE A 105 9.48 19.05 22.63
N ASN A 106 9.30 19.91 23.65
CA ASN A 106 8.90 21.32 23.48
C ASN A 106 7.62 21.49 22.64
N GLY A 107 6.65 20.57 22.82
CA GLY A 107 5.39 20.63 22.10
C GLY A 107 5.42 20.09 20.68
N ILE A 108 6.55 19.54 20.24
CA ILE A 108 6.71 18.99 18.89
C ILE A 108 6.73 17.48 18.98
N PHE A 109 5.87 16.83 18.19
CA PHE A 109 5.76 15.37 18.16
C PHE A 109 6.49 14.82 16.94
N LYS A 110 7.46 13.94 17.16
CA LYS A 110 8.21 13.26 16.10
C LYS A 110 8.53 11.84 16.49
N THR A 111 8.83 11.00 15.51
CA THR A 111 9.27 9.62 15.77
C THR A 111 10.69 9.61 16.32
N SER A 112 11.10 8.47 16.91
CA SER A 112 12.47 8.31 17.39
C SER A 112 13.50 8.48 16.30
N SER A 113 13.19 8.02 15.07
CA SER A 113 14.09 8.18 13.92
C SER A 113 14.30 9.65 13.58
N GLU A 114 13.25 10.45 13.59
CA GLU A 114 13.32 11.87 13.29
C GLU A 114 14.11 12.64 14.36
N TRP A 115 13.83 12.38 15.62
CA TRP A 115 14.57 13.02 16.71
C TRP A 115 16.04 12.61 16.72
N ALA A 116 16.32 11.32 16.42
CA ALA A 116 17.70 10.84 16.35
C ALA A 116 18.48 11.57 15.24
N THR A 117 17.86 11.77 14.09
CA THR A 117 18.47 12.52 12.97
C THR A 117 18.79 13.96 13.37
N ILE A 118 17.86 14.63 14.04
CA ILE A 118 18.06 16.00 14.52
C ILE A 118 19.22 16.08 15.51
N ALA A 119 19.30 15.10 16.41
CA ALA A 119 20.35 15.05 17.43
C ALA A 119 21.70 14.51 16.92
N GLY A 120 21.72 13.97 15.70
CA GLY A 120 22.95 13.41 15.12
C GLY A 120 23.38 12.08 15.76
N ILE A 121 22.44 11.31 16.28
CA ILE A 121 22.69 10.02 16.94
C ILE A 121 21.85 8.92 16.27
N SER A 122 22.14 7.65 16.61
CA SER A 122 21.35 6.55 16.10
C SER A 122 19.98 6.48 16.80
N ARG A 123 18.99 5.88 16.14
CA ARG A 123 17.67 5.66 16.73
C ARG A 123 17.74 4.85 18.02
N LYS A 124 18.59 3.84 18.04
CA LYS A 124 18.80 3.00 19.24
C LYS A 124 19.33 3.82 20.40
N ARG A 125 20.26 4.72 20.13
CA ARG A 125 20.84 5.60 21.14
C ARG A 125 19.81 6.60 21.66
N PHE A 126 18.98 7.13 20.79
CA PHE A 126 17.90 8.03 21.18
C PHE A 126 16.93 7.32 22.14
N ASN A 127 16.49 6.12 21.80
CA ASN A 127 15.57 5.35 22.63
C ASN A 127 16.14 5.08 24.00
N LYS A 128 17.42 4.76 24.10
CA LYS A 128 18.11 4.54 25.36
C LYS A 128 18.16 5.79 26.22
N ARG A 129 18.48 6.94 25.59
CA ARG A 129 18.51 8.23 26.31
C ARG A 129 17.12 8.64 26.77
N TRP A 130 16.12 8.45 25.98
CA TRP A 130 14.74 8.76 26.33
C TRP A 130 14.30 7.98 27.57
N ALA A 131 14.56 6.67 27.57
CA ALA A 131 14.21 5.82 28.71
C ALA A 131 14.97 6.22 29.98
N ALA A 132 16.23 6.59 29.86
CA ALA A 132 17.06 6.99 30.98
C ALA A 132 16.69 8.37 31.53
N GLY A 133 16.16 9.25 30.66
CA GLY A 133 15.80 10.62 31.02
C GLY A 133 14.44 10.76 31.72
N LYS A 134 13.76 9.67 31.93
CA LYS A 134 12.52 9.66 32.70
C LYS A 134 12.78 9.36 34.18
#